data_a93145dbbeaad9e5ca830fead24de240
#
_entry.id   a93145dbbeaad9e5ca830fead24de240
#
_cell.length_a   1.000
_cell.length_b   1.000
_cell.length_c   1.000
_cell.angle_alpha   90.00
_cell.angle_beta   90.00
_cell.angle_gamma   90.00
#
_symmetry.space_group_name_H-M   'P 1'
#
loop_
_entity.id
_entity.type
_entity.pdbx_description
1 polymer ?
#
loop_
_entity_poly.entity_id
_entity_poly.type
_entity_poly.pdbx_seq_one_letter_code
_entity_poly.pdbx_strand_id
1 'polypeptide(L)'
;MSDASTPDEIQAIPHEGAGAEKIHVDSLRLRDRVVLHTAKNTYVLTVGKNSHCILSSTNPAAKVGQIILRGGTNADVTEYTPNRIFVGGRLAYAFDEDASELVTTSPIEALVYEPGLR
;
A
#
# COMPACT_ATOMS: atom_id res chain seq x y z
N MET A 1 23.67 -15.71 -8.80
CA MET A 1 23.36 -15.67 -8.48
C MET A 1 22.80 -15.39 -8.29
N SER A 2 22.97 -15.19 -8.46
CA SER A 2 22.47 -15.04 -8.20
C SER A 2 21.96 -14.71 -8.21
N ASP A 3 22.21 -14.67 -8.41
CA ASP A 3 21.72 -14.44 -8.33
C ASP A 3 21.33 -14.08 -8.21
N ALA A 4 21.74 -14.10 -8.24
CA ALA A 4 21.36 -13.82 -8.03
C ALA A 4 20.97 -13.32 -8.05
N SER A 5 21.25 -13.39 -8.13
CA SER A 5 20.80 -12.94 -8.07
C SER A 5 20.43 -12.31 -8.27
N THR A 6 20.67 -12.26 -8.50
CA THR A 6 20.31 -11.71 -8.64
C THR A 6 20.03 -11.04 -8.78
N PRO A 7 20.26 -11.13 -8.75
CA PRO A 7 19.87 -10.39 -8.92
C PRO A 7 19.51 -9.81 -9.19
N ASP A 8 19.81 -9.96 -9.41
CA ASP A 8 19.33 -9.43 -9.63
C ASP A 8 19.07 -8.69 -9.81
N GLU A 9 19.38 -8.76 -9.85
CA GLU A 9 19.15 -8.21 -10.01
C GLU A 9 18.87 -7.33 -10.28
N ILE A 10 19.14 -7.36 -10.12
CA ILE A 10 18.92 -6.65 -10.60
C ILE A 10 18.33 -5.74 -10.76
N GLN A 11 18.56 -5.36 -10.65
CA GLN A 11 18.07 -4.51 -10.71
C GLN A 11 17.78 -3.40 -10.63
N ALA A 12 17.86 -3.31 -10.78
CA ALA A 12 18.19 -2.00 -10.22
C ALA A 12 17.46 -0.87 -10.90
N ILE A 13 16.99 -1.04 -12.06
CA ILE A 13 16.15 -0.06 -12.74
C ILE A 13 14.72 -0.22 -12.26
N PRO A 14 14.12 0.82 -11.67
CA PRO A 14 12.74 0.70 -11.25
C PRO A 14 11.84 0.56 -12.47
N HIS A 15 11.01 -0.44 -12.42
CA HIS A 15 10.01 -0.69 -13.43
C HIS A 15 8.64 -0.43 -12.86
N GLU A 16 7.71 -0.13 -13.74
CA GLU A 16 6.32 -0.16 -13.38
C GLU A 16 6.01 -1.53 -12.80
N GLY A 17 5.34 -1.56 -11.66
CA GLY A 17 5.03 -2.81 -11.01
C GLY A 17 6.15 -3.43 -10.19
N ALA A 18 7.22 -2.66 -9.92
CA ALA A 18 8.32 -3.19 -9.10
C ALA A 18 7.87 -3.46 -7.67
N GLY A 19 8.31 -4.61 -7.14
CA GLY A 19 8.05 -4.96 -5.75
C GLY A 19 8.82 -4.08 -4.78
N ALA A 20 8.30 -3.94 -3.56
CA ALA A 20 8.91 -3.15 -2.52
C ALA A 20 8.64 -3.78 -1.17
N GLU A 21 9.52 -3.51 -0.18
CA GLU A 21 9.28 -3.94 1.18
C GLU A 21 8.53 -2.89 1.96
N LYS A 22 8.70 -1.63 1.59
CA LYS A 22 8.00 -0.52 2.22
C LYS A 22 7.83 0.61 1.23
N ILE A 23 6.82 1.42 1.48
CA ILE A 23 6.52 2.60 0.68
C ILE A 23 6.31 3.75 1.64
N HIS A 24 6.99 4.87 1.39
CA HIS A 24 6.77 6.10 2.15
C HIS A 24 5.56 6.83 1.57
N VAL A 25 4.58 7.08 2.41
CA VAL A 25 3.34 7.74 1.98
C VAL A 25 3.63 9.11 1.37
N ASP A 26 4.60 9.85 1.95
CA ASP A 26 4.94 11.18 1.46
C ASP A 26 5.55 11.18 0.06
N SER A 27 6.01 10.04 -0.42
CA SER A 27 6.59 9.95 -1.76
C SER A 27 5.54 9.66 -2.83
N LEU A 28 4.32 9.34 -2.43
CA LEU A 28 3.26 9.02 -3.38
C LEU A 28 2.74 10.29 -4.05
N ARG A 29 2.46 10.18 -5.33
CA ARG A 29 1.98 11.28 -6.16
C ARG A 29 0.63 10.95 -6.74
N LEU A 30 -0.06 11.98 -7.17
CA LEU A 30 -1.37 11.83 -7.82
C LEU A 30 -1.30 10.79 -8.93
N ARG A 31 -2.23 9.87 -8.92
CA ARG A 31 -2.41 8.79 -9.91
C ARG A 31 -1.46 7.60 -9.71
N ASP A 32 -0.53 7.66 -8.76
CA ASP A 32 0.25 6.48 -8.42
C ASP A 32 -0.69 5.40 -7.90
N ARG A 33 -0.30 4.15 -8.10
CA ARG A 33 -1.03 3.02 -7.55
C ARG A 33 -0.11 2.18 -6.70
N VAL A 34 -0.67 1.66 -5.63
CA VAL A 34 0.02 0.70 -4.76
C VAL A 34 -0.84 -0.55 -4.74
N VAL A 35 -0.26 -1.65 -5.16
CA VAL A 35 -0.93 -2.94 -5.13
C VAL A 35 -0.45 -3.68 -3.90
N LEU A 36 -1.39 -4.09 -3.05
CA LEU A 36 -1.08 -4.80 -1.82
C LEU A 36 -1.65 -6.20 -1.91
N HIS A 37 -0.80 -7.18 -1.71
CA HIS A 37 -1.24 -8.57 -1.66
C HIS A 37 -1.26 -9.01 -0.21
N THR A 38 -2.40 -9.54 0.23
CA THR A 38 -2.51 -10.19 1.52
C THR A 38 -2.63 -11.69 1.26
N ALA A 39 -2.80 -12.47 2.31
CA ALA A 39 -2.85 -13.94 2.15
C ALA A 39 -3.94 -14.40 1.18
N LYS A 40 -5.06 -13.67 1.13
CA LYS A 40 -6.22 -14.11 0.34
C LYS A 40 -6.70 -13.12 -0.69
N ASN A 41 -6.28 -11.89 -0.61
CA ASN A 41 -6.87 -10.83 -1.42
C ASN A 41 -5.83 -9.87 -1.95
N THR A 42 -6.21 -9.15 -2.99
CA THR A 42 -5.40 -8.07 -3.55
C THR A 42 -6.18 -6.78 -3.39
N TYR A 43 -5.47 -5.75 -2.94
CA TYR A 43 -6.01 -4.39 -2.82
C TYR A 43 -5.25 -3.49 -3.77
N VAL A 44 -5.95 -2.55 -4.38
CA VAL A 44 -5.32 -1.52 -5.22
C VAL A 44 -5.68 -0.15 -4.65
N LEU A 45 -4.65 0.59 -4.29
CA LEU A 45 -4.78 1.95 -3.77
C LEU A 45 -4.38 2.90 -4.89
N THR A 46 -5.31 3.76 -5.32
CA THR A 46 -5.02 4.79 -6.33
C THR A 46 -4.97 6.13 -5.62
N VAL A 47 -3.83 6.80 -5.74
CA VAL A 47 -3.54 8.02 -4.97
C VAL A 47 -4.24 9.23 -5.58
N GLY A 48 -4.96 9.97 -4.77
CA GLY A 48 -5.58 11.23 -5.12
C GLY A 48 -4.96 12.38 -4.34
N LYS A 49 -5.66 13.51 -4.28
CA LYS A 49 -5.16 14.72 -3.63
C LYS A 49 -5.36 14.66 -2.13
N ASN A 50 -4.41 15.21 -1.37
CA ASN A 50 -4.55 15.42 0.08
C ASN A 50 -4.86 14.12 0.82
N SER A 51 -4.19 13.04 0.44
CA SER A 51 -4.37 11.72 1.03
C SER A 51 -5.73 11.09 0.74
N HIS A 52 -6.57 11.72 -0.08
CA HIS A 52 -7.82 11.11 -0.55
C HIS A 52 -7.47 10.14 -1.66
N CYS A 53 -7.87 8.90 -1.50
CA CYS A 53 -7.50 7.81 -2.39
C CYS A 53 -8.73 6.98 -2.74
N ILE A 54 -8.58 6.14 -3.75
CA ILE A 54 -9.57 5.12 -4.07
C ILE A 54 -8.95 3.78 -3.76
N LEU A 55 -9.62 3.00 -2.94
CA LEU A 55 -9.17 1.65 -2.58
C LEU A 55 -10.15 0.64 -3.18
N SER A 56 -9.63 -0.36 -3.84
CA SER A 56 -10.43 -1.48 -4.33
C SER A 56 -9.85 -2.80 -3.83
N SER A 57 -10.64 -3.86 -3.88
CA SER A 57 -10.21 -5.16 -3.36
C SER A 57 -10.89 -6.28 -4.13
N THR A 58 -10.20 -7.40 -4.21
CA THR A 58 -10.80 -8.63 -4.74
C THR A 58 -11.78 -9.26 -3.75
N ASN A 59 -11.74 -8.84 -2.48
CA ASN A 59 -12.69 -9.32 -1.47
C ASN A 59 -13.97 -8.49 -1.52
N PRO A 60 -15.12 -9.04 -1.93
CA PRO A 60 -16.34 -8.26 -2.03
C PRO A 60 -16.87 -7.77 -0.67
N ALA A 61 -16.41 -8.35 0.43
CA ALA A 61 -16.82 -7.93 1.77
C ALA A 61 -15.87 -6.88 2.36
N ALA A 62 -14.80 -6.52 1.66
CA ALA A 62 -13.84 -5.54 2.17
C ALA A 62 -14.47 -4.14 2.23
N LYS A 63 -14.09 -3.38 3.24
CA LYS A 63 -14.53 -1.99 3.36
C LYS A 63 -13.61 -1.13 2.51
N VAL A 64 -14.05 -0.80 1.32
CA VAL A 64 -13.24 -0.08 0.33
C VAL A 64 -14.06 1.04 -0.31
N GLY A 65 -13.43 1.77 -1.23
CA GLY A 65 -14.05 2.88 -1.93
C GLY A 65 -13.20 4.12 -1.78
N GLN A 66 -13.85 5.27 -1.64
CA GLN A 66 -13.15 6.52 -1.38
C GLN A 66 -12.71 6.53 0.08
N ILE A 67 -11.41 6.66 0.29
CA ILE A 67 -10.83 6.58 1.63
C ILE A 67 -9.82 7.71 1.82
N ILE A 68 -9.41 7.90 3.06
CA ILE A 68 -8.32 8.79 3.41
C ILE A 68 -7.19 7.91 3.92
N LEU A 69 -6.05 7.98 3.22
CA LEU A 69 -4.89 7.17 3.58
C LEU A 69 -4.27 7.70 4.86
N ARG A 70 -4.07 6.81 5.81
CA ARG A 70 -3.48 7.17 7.11
C ARG A 70 -2.10 6.58 7.33
N GLY A 71 -1.68 5.62 6.49
CA GLY A 71 -0.38 5.00 6.64
C GLY A 71 -0.48 3.51 6.87
N GLY A 72 0.26 3.01 7.84
CA GLY A 72 0.27 1.60 8.14
C GLY A 72 0.36 1.32 9.63
N THR A 73 0.16 0.06 9.97
CA THR A 73 0.37 -0.43 11.34
C THR A 73 1.20 -1.70 11.25
N ASN A 74 1.72 -2.14 12.40
CA ASN A 74 2.29 -3.48 12.47
C ASN A 74 1.15 -4.51 12.42
N ALA A 75 1.49 -5.79 12.30
CA ALA A 75 0.50 -6.85 12.14
C ALA A 75 -0.49 -6.94 13.31
N ASP A 76 -0.02 -6.63 14.51
CA ASP A 76 -0.83 -6.72 15.74
C ASP A 76 -1.64 -5.46 16.02
N VAL A 77 -1.49 -4.43 15.18
CA VAL A 77 -2.15 -3.14 15.34
C VAL A 77 -1.83 -2.50 16.70
N THR A 78 -0.59 -2.67 17.16
CA THR A 78 -0.13 -2.05 18.41
C THR A 78 0.71 -0.80 18.15
N GLU A 79 1.20 -0.63 16.92
CA GLU A 79 1.99 0.53 16.52
C GLU A 79 1.44 1.09 15.23
N TYR A 80 1.22 2.39 15.21
CA TYR A 80 0.75 3.11 14.03
C TYR A 80 1.91 3.88 13.42
N THR A 81 2.08 3.72 12.10
CA THR A 81 3.14 4.38 11.35
C THR A 81 2.50 5.26 10.28
N PRO A 82 2.33 6.57 10.53
CA PRO A 82 1.53 7.42 9.63
C PRO A 82 2.14 7.60 8.24
N ASN A 83 3.44 7.46 8.09
CA ASN A 83 4.10 7.75 6.83
C ASN A 83 4.62 6.52 6.11
N ARG A 84 4.21 5.34 6.52
CA ARG A 84 4.80 4.14 5.94
C ARG A 84 3.80 3.00 5.81
N ILE A 85 3.86 2.35 4.66
CA ILE A 85 3.15 1.11 4.39
C ILE A 85 4.24 0.07 4.15
N PHE A 86 4.16 -1.09 4.79
CA PHE A 86 5.27 -2.06 4.70
C PHE A 86 4.78 -3.50 4.74
N VAL A 87 5.58 -4.37 4.15
CA VAL A 87 5.31 -5.81 4.16
C VAL A 87 5.41 -6.31 5.61
N GLY A 88 4.45 -7.11 6.01
CA GLY A 88 4.33 -7.58 7.38
C GLY A 88 3.41 -6.73 8.23
N GLY A 89 3.11 -5.52 7.79
CA GLY A 89 2.16 -4.65 8.46
C GLY A 89 0.80 -4.67 7.79
N ARG A 90 -0.03 -3.67 8.11
CA ARG A 90 -1.36 -3.53 7.54
C ARG A 90 -1.52 -2.11 7.01
N LEU A 91 -2.29 -1.96 5.94
CA LEU A 91 -2.69 -0.63 5.47
C LEU A 91 -3.70 -0.07 6.44
N ALA A 92 -3.55 1.20 6.80
CA ALA A 92 -4.47 1.91 7.70
C ALA A 92 -5.11 3.08 6.96
N TYR A 93 -6.42 3.20 7.07
CA TYR A 93 -7.16 4.26 6.39
C TYR A 93 -8.44 4.57 7.14
N ALA A 94 -9.10 5.65 6.75
CA ALA A 94 -10.36 6.09 7.31
C ALA A 94 -11.30 6.47 6.17
N PHE A 95 -12.61 6.54 6.46
CA PHE A 95 -13.58 6.92 5.45
C PHE A 95 -13.89 8.41 5.43
N ASP A 96 -13.57 9.13 6.51
CA ASP A 96 -13.67 10.58 6.51
C ASP A 96 -12.61 11.16 7.44
N GLU A 97 -12.40 12.48 7.33
CA GLU A 97 -11.31 13.13 8.03
C GLU A 97 -11.53 13.23 9.53
N ASP A 98 -12.78 13.17 9.96
CA ASP A 98 -13.11 13.26 11.37
C ASP A 98 -13.23 11.89 12.04
N ALA A 99 -13.05 10.81 11.27
CA ALA A 99 -13.17 9.47 11.82
C ALA A 99 -12.09 9.24 12.87
N SER A 100 -12.50 8.83 14.05
CA SER A 100 -11.58 8.51 15.13
C SER A 100 -11.08 7.08 15.04
N GLU A 101 -11.67 6.28 14.18
CA GLU A 101 -11.38 4.86 14.07
C GLU A 101 -10.67 4.56 12.76
N LEU A 102 -9.56 3.83 12.85
CA LEU A 102 -8.84 3.37 11.67
C LEU A 102 -9.39 2.03 11.21
N VAL A 103 -9.49 1.88 9.90
CA VAL A 103 -9.77 0.60 9.28
C VAL A 103 -8.44 0.04 8.80
N THR A 104 -8.21 -1.25 9.02
CA THR A 104 -6.96 -1.88 8.60
C THR A 104 -7.25 -3.10 7.72
N THR A 105 -6.34 -3.37 6.81
CA THR A 105 -6.39 -4.59 5.99
C THR A 105 -5.83 -5.77 6.79
N SER A 106 -5.89 -6.96 6.21
CA SER A 106 -5.09 -8.08 6.69
C SER A 106 -3.60 -7.78 6.47
N PRO A 107 -2.70 -8.52 7.13
CA PRO A 107 -1.27 -8.26 6.96
C PRO A 107 -0.83 -8.35 5.50
N ILE A 108 0.01 -7.43 5.11
CA ILE A 108 0.51 -7.30 3.74
C ILE A 108 1.62 -8.31 3.52
N GLU A 109 1.52 -9.11 2.47
CA GLU A 109 2.56 -10.08 2.12
C GLU A 109 3.45 -9.57 0.99
N ALA A 110 2.93 -8.68 0.16
CA ALA A 110 3.72 -8.09 -0.92
C ALA A 110 3.17 -6.73 -1.28
N LEU A 111 4.05 -5.84 -1.68
CA LEU A 111 3.71 -4.49 -2.15
C LEU A 111 4.29 -4.31 -3.54
N VAL A 112 3.52 -3.67 -4.41
CA VAL A 112 3.97 -3.30 -5.75
C VAL A 112 3.62 -1.84 -5.97
N TYR A 113 4.60 -1.04 -6.34
CA TYR A 113 4.39 0.38 -6.62
C TYR A 113 4.32 0.58 -8.13
N GLU A 114 3.27 1.25 -8.57
CA GLU A 114 3.05 1.57 -9.99
C GLU A 114 2.92 3.08 -10.14
N PRO A 115 3.91 3.74 -10.74
CA PRO A 115 3.82 5.19 -10.98
C PRO A 115 2.64 5.50 -11.88
N GLY A 116 1.94 6.59 -11.60
CA GLY A 116 0.87 7.04 -12.46
C GLY A 116 1.39 7.71 -13.72
N LEU A 117 0.52 7.85 -14.69
CA LEU A 117 0.84 8.61 -15.90
C LEU A 117 0.89 10.10 -15.55
N ARG A 118 1.93 10.78 -16.06
CA ARG A 118 2.13 12.22 -15.80
C ARG A 118 2.39 12.99 -17.07
#